data_061dd06e8dee0d7697e2e838ce1fcf00
#
_entry.id   061dd06e8dee0d7697e2e838ce1fcf00
#
_cell.length_a   1.000
_cell.length_b   1.000
_cell.length_c   1.000
_cell.angle_alpha   90.00
_cell.angle_beta   90.00
_cell.angle_gamma   90.00
#
_symmetry.space_group_name_H-M   'P 1'
#
loop_
_entity.id
_entity.type
_entity.pdbx_description
1 polymer ?
#
loop_
_entity_poly.entity_id
_entity_poly.type
_entity_poly.pdbx_seq_one_letter_code
_entity_poly.pdbx_strand_id
1 'polypeptide(L)'
;MIAALIGTSRRKLAVRGAWEFSAAFVAALLCAVAAASFLSFLTWQTAPTLPTDGEARKMIAPALPANSEGPDRLDAVFAPDGEQGWKNLLLGIDGYRPGSVSWLSTWPDRSAAASAVSDARGPLRQAGWDVGPLLDEACCPTFVAYRGAWRIEVGSQGVIDADRVGVQASITRAAPGLASPAAVAGAALGAIAGWWMVAGIAHHIRRRPAAETQPILVLFVIGSVALLPATAVSTLALGQTLSAPAEPIPVWLGYGFVFLRLGAWIGAVLLTIAVLTMWRRPRLADARQVNQSHQV
;
A
#
# COMPACT_ATOMS: atom_id res chain seq x y z
N MET A 1 -12.51 -42.06 -36.41
CA MET A 1 -13.04 -41.96 -35.01
C MET A 1 -11.94 -41.80 -33.96
N ILE A 2 -10.80 -42.47 -34.05
CA ILE A 2 -9.68 -42.36 -33.05
C ILE A 2 -9.00 -40.99 -33.04
N ALA A 3 -8.82 -40.31 -34.17
CA ALA A 3 -8.20 -38.97 -34.28
C ALA A 3 -9.00 -37.86 -33.57
N ALA A 4 -10.34 -37.95 -33.54
CA ALA A 4 -11.18 -36.99 -32.84
C ALA A 4 -11.08 -37.10 -31.30
N LEU A 5 -10.89 -38.31 -30.77
CA LEU A 5 -10.70 -38.56 -29.36
C LEU A 5 -9.36 -38.04 -28.81
N ILE A 6 -8.29 -38.11 -29.64
CA ILE A 6 -6.96 -37.61 -29.28
C ILE A 6 -6.95 -36.05 -29.25
N GLY A 7 -7.66 -35.41 -30.18
CA GLY A 7 -7.79 -33.96 -30.26
C GLY A 7 -8.51 -33.33 -29.06
N THR A 8 -9.56 -33.97 -28.58
CA THR A 8 -10.32 -33.51 -27.40
C THR A 8 -9.56 -33.67 -26.08
N SER A 9 -8.77 -34.73 -25.97
CA SER A 9 -7.92 -34.97 -24.77
C SER A 9 -6.77 -33.94 -24.68
N ARG A 10 -6.09 -33.64 -25.79
CA ARG A 10 -5.02 -32.62 -25.83
C ARG A 10 -5.53 -31.21 -25.54
N ARG A 11 -6.70 -30.83 -26.06
CA ARG A 11 -7.32 -29.53 -25.73
C ARG A 11 -7.67 -29.41 -24.24
N LYS A 12 -8.24 -30.44 -23.63
CA LYS A 12 -8.54 -30.42 -22.18
C LYS A 12 -7.29 -30.30 -21.32
N LEU A 13 -6.19 -30.95 -21.68
CA LEU A 13 -4.91 -30.82 -20.98
C LEU A 13 -4.28 -29.44 -21.14
N ALA A 14 -4.33 -28.84 -22.33
CA ALA A 14 -3.79 -27.50 -22.58
C ALA A 14 -4.59 -26.42 -21.82
N VAL A 15 -5.91 -26.48 -21.80
CA VAL A 15 -6.77 -25.55 -21.08
C VAL A 15 -6.54 -25.67 -19.56
N ARG A 16 -6.36 -26.88 -19.06
CA ARG A 16 -6.10 -27.12 -17.63
C ARG A 16 -4.73 -26.58 -17.19
N GLY A 17 -3.69 -26.76 -18.01
CA GLY A 17 -2.36 -26.19 -17.73
C GLY A 17 -2.35 -24.65 -17.74
N ALA A 18 -3.08 -24.04 -18.69
CA ALA A 18 -3.21 -22.58 -18.74
C ALA A 18 -3.91 -22.00 -17.51
N TRP A 19 -4.96 -22.65 -17.02
CA TRP A 19 -5.66 -22.24 -15.78
C TRP A 19 -4.77 -22.34 -14.53
N GLU A 20 -4.06 -23.46 -14.37
CA GLU A 20 -3.15 -23.65 -13.24
C GLU A 20 -2.03 -22.59 -13.24
N PHE A 21 -1.49 -22.27 -14.41
CA PHE A 21 -0.49 -21.20 -14.57
C PHE A 21 -1.04 -19.83 -14.24
N SER A 22 -2.24 -19.49 -14.74
CA SER A 22 -2.88 -18.20 -14.45
C SER A 22 -3.19 -18.02 -12.97
N ALA A 23 -3.69 -19.08 -12.30
CA ALA A 23 -3.93 -19.07 -10.87
C ALA A 23 -2.64 -18.88 -10.06
N ALA A 24 -1.55 -19.56 -10.47
CA ALA A 24 -0.24 -19.41 -9.84
C ALA A 24 0.31 -17.99 -10.02
N PHE A 25 0.15 -17.40 -11.20
CA PHE A 25 0.58 -16.03 -11.48
C PHE A 25 -0.19 -15.01 -10.62
N VAL A 26 -1.52 -15.12 -10.55
CA VAL A 26 -2.35 -14.24 -9.72
C VAL A 26 -1.98 -14.38 -8.24
N ALA A 27 -1.82 -15.58 -7.74
CA ALA A 27 -1.42 -15.80 -6.34
C ALA A 27 -0.01 -15.26 -6.07
N ALA A 28 0.93 -15.45 -6.99
CA ALA A 28 2.27 -14.90 -6.88
C ALA A 28 2.23 -13.36 -6.81
N LEU A 29 1.42 -12.72 -7.66
CA LEU A 29 1.25 -11.27 -7.66
C LEU A 29 0.63 -10.76 -6.33
N LEU A 30 -0.47 -11.38 -5.88
CA LEU A 30 -1.12 -11.02 -4.62
C LEU A 30 -0.17 -11.15 -3.44
N CYS A 31 0.55 -12.26 -3.33
CA CYS A 31 1.52 -12.51 -2.26
C CYS A 31 2.73 -11.57 -2.37
N ALA A 32 3.21 -11.27 -3.59
CA ALA A 32 4.30 -10.35 -3.81
C ALA A 32 3.98 -8.96 -3.25
N VAL A 33 2.83 -8.41 -3.63
CA VAL A 33 2.43 -7.06 -3.21
C VAL A 33 2.10 -7.01 -1.72
N ALA A 34 1.45 -8.04 -1.18
CA ALA A 34 1.19 -8.14 0.26
C ALA A 34 2.48 -8.19 1.09
N ALA A 35 3.47 -9.00 0.68
CA ALA A 35 4.75 -9.09 1.36
C ALA A 35 5.61 -7.81 1.18
N ALA A 36 5.59 -7.19 0.01
CA ALA A 36 6.21 -5.88 -0.22
C ALA A 36 5.62 -4.81 0.71
N SER A 37 4.30 -4.76 0.80
CA SER A 37 3.57 -3.85 1.69
C SER A 37 3.94 -4.08 3.15
N PHE A 38 3.99 -5.32 3.58
CA PHE A 38 4.33 -5.69 4.96
C PHE A 38 5.77 -5.33 5.32
N LEU A 39 6.76 -5.70 4.49
CA LEU A 39 8.15 -5.36 4.75
C LEU A 39 8.42 -3.85 4.66
N SER A 40 7.78 -3.15 3.72
CA SER A 40 7.82 -1.70 3.68
C SER A 40 7.24 -1.08 4.96
N PHE A 41 6.07 -1.56 5.42
CA PHE A 41 5.47 -1.11 6.68
C PHE A 41 6.42 -1.29 7.88
N LEU A 42 7.04 -2.47 8.02
CA LEU A 42 8.00 -2.72 9.10
C LEU A 42 9.19 -1.74 9.04
N THR A 43 9.68 -1.44 7.84
CA THR A 43 10.79 -0.49 7.67
C THR A 43 10.37 0.92 8.09
N TRP A 44 9.15 1.35 7.78
CA TRP A 44 8.65 2.64 8.22
C TRP A 44 8.50 2.75 9.75
N GLN A 45 8.32 1.65 10.48
CA GLN A 45 8.33 1.67 11.95
C GLN A 45 9.71 2.01 12.53
N THR A 46 10.78 1.92 11.74
CA THR A 46 12.13 2.34 12.15
C THR A 46 12.44 3.81 11.85
N ALA A 47 11.50 4.55 11.24
CA ALA A 47 11.66 5.97 10.99
C ALA A 47 11.81 6.75 12.32
N PRO A 48 12.65 7.80 12.37
CA PRO A 48 12.84 8.58 13.58
C PRO A 48 11.55 9.25 14.02
N THR A 49 11.44 9.54 15.31
CA THR A 49 10.36 10.37 15.86
C THR A 49 10.44 11.78 15.25
N LEU A 50 9.29 12.42 15.01
CA LEU A 50 9.28 13.81 14.53
C LEU A 50 10.06 14.72 15.49
N PRO A 51 10.71 15.79 14.99
CA PRO A 51 11.41 16.74 15.83
C PRO A 51 10.43 17.40 16.79
N THR A 52 10.90 17.82 17.94
CA THR A 52 10.09 18.64 18.88
C THR A 52 9.65 19.93 18.20
N ASP A 53 8.59 20.56 18.69
CA ASP A 53 8.06 21.80 18.09
C ASP A 53 9.12 22.90 18.01
N GLY A 54 9.99 23.00 19.03
CA GLY A 54 11.08 23.96 19.04
C GLY A 54 12.18 23.67 18.02
N GLU A 55 12.52 22.38 17.81
CA GLU A 55 13.47 21.95 16.77
C GLU A 55 12.88 22.13 15.37
N ALA A 56 11.64 21.70 15.20
CA ALA A 56 10.92 21.84 13.95
C ALA A 56 10.77 23.31 13.57
N ARG A 57 10.47 24.20 14.54
CA ARG A 57 10.42 25.65 14.29
C ARG A 57 11.76 26.21 13.81
N LYS A 58 12.88 25.78 14.40
CA LYS A 58 14.21 26.18 13.95
C LYS A 58 14.52 25.69 12.52
N MET A 59 14.03 24.50 12.16
CA MET A 59 14.22 23.93 10.82
C MET A 59 13.48 24.72 9.75
N ILE A 60 12.26 25.19 10.03
CA ILE A 60 11.41 25.90 9.07
C ILE A 60 11.56 27.44 9.14
N ALA A 61 12.17 27.98 10.19
CA ALA A 61 12.39 29.43 10.33
C ALA A 61 12.99 30.12 9.09
N PRO A 62 13.89 29.47 8.30
CA PRO A 62 14.36 30.06 7.06
C PRO A 62 13.29 30.20 5.97
N ALA A 63 12.21 29.41 6.04
CA ALA A 63 11.17 29.33 5.01
C ALA A 63 9.93 30.16 5.32
N LEU A 64 9.66 30.44 6.60
CA LEU A 64 8.43 31.11 7.01
C LEU A 64 8.70 32.25 8.00
N PRO A 65 7.88 33.32 7.99
CA PRO A 65 7.97 34.41 8.93
C PRO A 65 7.71 33.96 10.38
N ALA A 66 8.22 34.74 11.34
CA ALA A 66 8.15 34.40 12.76
C ALA A 66 6.72 34.32 13.33
N ASN A 67 5.77 35.04 12.72
CA ASN A 67 4.36 35.13 13.12
C ASN A 67 3.46 34.06 12.46
N SER A 68 4.03 33.01 11.86
CA SER A 68 3.23 31.91 11.30
C SER A 68 2.48 31.17 12.38
N GLU A 69 1.23 30.81 12.09
CA GLU A 69 0.35 30.03 12.95
C GLU A 69 0.78 28.55 13.01
N GLY A 70 0.70 27.93 14.19
CA GLY A 70 1.07 26.54 14.40
C GLY A 70 1.81 26.32 15.71
N PRO A 71 2.29 25.10 15.99
CA PRO A 71 2.31 23.95 15.08
C PRO A 71 0.99 23.18 15.02
N ASP A 72 0.60 22.75 13.83
CA ASP A 72 -0.32 21.62 13.65
C ASP A 72 0.52 20.35 13.58
N ARG A 73 0.27 19.40 14.49
CA ARG A 73 1.14 18.25 14.70
C ARG A 73 0.43 16.92 14.59
N LEU A 74 1.01 16.02 13.82
CA LEU A 74 0.56 14.64 13.63
C LEU A 74 1.72 13.68 13.86
N ASP A 75 1.81 13.04 15.03
CA ASP A 75 2.96 12.22 15.41
C ASP A 75 3.01 10.83 14.78
N ALA A 76 1.88 10.31 14.29
CA ALA A 76 1.83 9.02 13.63
C ALA A 76 2.82 8.94 12.46
N VAL A 77 3.31 7.75 12.13
CA VAL A 77 4.15 7.57 10.92
C VAL A 77 3.32 7.88 9.69
N PHE A 78 2.11 7.30 9.63
CA PHE A 78 1.06 7.65 8.69
C PHE A 78 -0.27 7.65 9.45
N ALA A 79 -1.07 8.68 9.26
CA ALA A 79 -2.41 8.74 9.80
C ALA A 79 -3.44 8.75 8.68
N PRO A 80 -4.62 8.18 8.94
CA PRO A 80 -5.73 8.33 8.03
C PRO A 80 -6.18 9.80 7.99
N ASP A 81 -6.54 10.28 6.79
CA ASP A 81 -7.15 11.58 6.62
C ASP A 81 -8.59 11.58 7.15
N GLY A 82 -8.96 12.59 7.95
CA GLY A 82 -10.32 12.79 8.47
C GLY A 82 -10.51 12.39 9.93
N GLU A 83 -11.74 12.50 10.41
CA GLU A 83 -12.09 12.22 11.80
C GLU A 83 -11.90 10.73 12.16
N GLN A 84 -11.28 10.47 13.31
CA GLN A 84 -11.09 9.12 13.82
C GLN A 84 -12.42 8.58 14.36
N GLY A 85 -12.97 7.55 13.71
CA GLY A 85 -14.17 6.86 14.14
C GLY A 85 -14.24 5.42 13.66
N TRP A 86 -15.05 4.59 14.30
CA TRP A 86 -15.20 3.19 13.91
C TRP A 86 -15.72 3.01 12.46
N LYS A 87 -16.54 3.96 11.98
CA LYS A 87 -16.99 3.98 10.58
C LYS A 87 -15.82 4.13 9.64
N ASN A 88 -14.91 5.04 9.94
CA ASN A 88 -13.71 5.28 9.17
C ASN A 88 -12.71 4.12 9.28
N LEU A 89 -12.70 3.42 10.42
CA LEU A 89 -11.92 2.18 10.57
C LEU A 89 -12.41 1.06 9.66
N LEU A 90 -13.73 0.92 9.49
CA LEU A 90 -14.34 -0.15 8.66
C LEU A 90 -14.48 0.25 7.20
N LEU A 91 -15.00 1.43 6.94
CA LEU A 91 -15.27 1.91 5.58
C LEU A 91 -14.04 2.53 4.93
N GLY A 92 -13.04 2.89 5.73
CA GLY A 92 -11.82 3.56 5.29
C GLY A 92 -12.00 5.06 5.15
N ILE A 93 -10.92 5.75 4.86
CA ILE A 93 -10.84 7.20 4.67
C ILE A 93 -10.11 7.47 3.38
N ASP A 94 -10.32 8.64 2.79
CA ASP A 94 -9.88 8.99 1.44
C ASP A 94 -8.36 8.94 1.20
N GLY A 95 -7.55 8.87 2.25
CA GLY A 95 -6.11 8.77 2.12
C GLY A 95 -5.38 8.57 3.45
N TYR A 96 -4.08 8.36 3.33
CA TYR A 96 -3.13 8.40 4.44
C TYR A 96 -2.17 9.56 4.20
N ARG A 97 -2.03 10.44 5.19
CA ARG A 97 -0.99 11.46 5.19
C ARG A 97 0.18 11.06 6.08
N PRO A 98 1.42 11.37 5.70
CA PRO A 98 2.56 11.16 6.57
C PRO A 98 2.44 12.04 7.81
N GLY A 99 2.93 11.54 8.94
CA GLY A 99 3.04 12.34 10.14
C GLY A 99 3.89 13.57 9.89
N SER A 100 3.43 14.71 10.39
CA SER A 100 4.00 16.02 10.07
C SER A 100 3.92 17.00 11.25
N VAL A 101 4.77 18.00 11.18
CA VAL A 101 4.66 19.22 11.98
C VAL A 101 4.59 20.38 11.01
N SER A 102 3.50 21.14 11.02
CA SER A 102 3.27 22.16 10.02
C SER A 102 2.91 23.51 10.63
N TRP A 103 3.22 24.57 9.88
CA TRP A 103 2.88 25.94 10.16
C TRP A 103 2.26 26.58 8.93
N LEU A 104 1.35 27.47 9.19
CA LEU A 104 0.63 28.22 8.19
C LEU A 104 0.95 29.72 8.33
N SER A 105 1.24 30.39 7.22
CA SER A 105 1.28 31.84 7.16
C SER A 105 0.30 32.34 6.11
N THR A 106 -0.31 33.50 6.36
CA THR A 106 -1.30 34.10 5.48
C THR A 106 -0.71 35.28 4.72
N TRP A 107 -1.04 35.36 3.43
CA TRP A 107 -0.53 36.36 2.51
C TRP A 107 -1.69 37.10 1.82
N PRO A 108 -1.51 38.39 1.45
CA PRO A 108 -2.62 39.21 0.94
C PRO A 108 -3.15 38.71 -0.40
N ASP A 109 -2.33 38.09 -1.24
CA ASP A 109 -2.73 37.64 -2.56
C ASP A 109 -1.84 36.45 -3.03
N ARG A 110 -2.20 35.85 -4.16
CA ARG A 110 -1.50 34.73 -4.75
C ARG A 110 -0.08 35.05 -5.19
N SER A 111 0.17 36.27 -5.67
CA SER A 111 1.48 36.67 -6.17
C SER A 111 2.46 36.81 -5.01
N ALA A 112 2.02 37.39 -3.89
CA ALA A 112 2.80 37.48 -2.66
C ALA A 112 3.09 36.08 -2.07
N ALA A 113 2.10 35.20 -2.06
CA ALA A 113 2.28 33.81 -1.62
C ALA A 113 3.26 33.05 -2.52
N ALA A 114 3.14 33.16 -3.83
CA ALA A 114 4.04 32.51 -4.78
C ALA A 114 5.49 33.05 -4.66
N SER A 115 5.66 34.36 -4.48
CA SER A 115 6.97 34.96 -4.21
C SER A 115 7.55 34.43 -2.90
N ALA A 116 6.77 34.34 -1.82
CA ALA A 116 7.21 33.82 -0.54
C ALA A 116 7.68 32.36 -0.63
N VAL A 117 6.95 31.51 -1.37
CA VAL A 117 7.38 30.11 -1.63
C VAL A 117 8.69 30.08 -2.41
N SER A 118 8.82 30.89 -3.46
CA SER A 118 10.04 30.96 -4.24
C SER A 118 11.25 31.46 -3.42
N ASP A 119 11.06 32.51 -2.63
CA ASP A 119 12.08 33.14 -1.82
C ASP A 119 12.58 32.24 -0.68
N ALA A 120 11.72 31.39 -0.13
CA ALA A 120 12.07 30.43 0.92
C ALA A 120 13.16 29.42 0.50
N ARG A 121 13.36 29.18 -0.79
CA ARG A 121 14.33 28.21 -1.32
C ARG A 121 15.79 28.62 -1.05
N GLY A 122 16.10 29.91 -1.17
CA GLY A 122 17.45 30.45 -0.92
C GLY A 122 17.92 30.22 0.52
N PRO A 123 17.21 30.72 1.52
CA PRO A 123 17.52 30.50 2.93
C PRO A 123 17.57 29.03 3.35
N LEU A 124 16.69 28.18 2.82
CA LEU A 124 16.77 26.73 3.10
C LEU A 124 18.05 26.09 2.54
N ARG A 125 18.48 26.45 1.33
CA ARG A 125 19.78 25.99 0.80
C ARG A 125 20.94 26.44 1.68
N GLN A 126 20.92 27.70 2.13
CA GLN A 126 21.97 28.22 3.04
C GLN A 126 21.96 27.49 4.39
N ALA A 127 20.78 27.00 4.84
CA ALA A 127 20.64 26.17 6.03
C ALA A 127 21.00 24.69 5.82
N GLY A 128 21.55 24.32 4.64
CA GLY A 128 22.04 22.98 4.33
C GLY A 128 20.94 21.98 3.88
N TRP A 129 19.81 22.49 3.38
CA TRP A 129 18.80 21.64 2.77
C TRP A 129 19.08 21.44 1.27
N ASP A 130 18.89 20.22 0.80
CA ASP A 130 18.85 19.90 -0.63
C ASP A 130 17.48 20.27 -1.18
N VAL A 131 17.39 21.42 -1.85
CA VAL A 131 16.13 22.02 -2.28
C VAL A 131 15.84 21.67 -3.73
N GLY A 132 14.77 20.92 -3.94
CA GLY A 132 14.27 20.50 -5.24
C GLY A 132 13.77 21.64 -6.13
N PRO A 133 13.31 21.32 -7.35
CA PRO A 133 12.72 22.30 -8.26
C PRO A 133 11.42 22.88 -7.67
N LEU A 134 11.08 24.08 -8.12
CA LEU A 134 9.75 24.63 -7.90
C LEU A 134 8.79 23.94 -8.87
N LEU A 135 7.77 23.33 -8.33
CA LEU A 135 6.66 22.75 -9.09
C LEU A 135 5.64 23.88 -9.25
N ASP A 136 5.51 24.38 -10.45
CA ASP A 136 4.54 25.43 -10.79
C ASP A 136 3.23 24.76 -11.19
N GLU A 137 2.50 24.31 -10.21
CA GLU A 137 1.09 23.97 -10.42
C GLU A 137 0.33 25.28 -10.59
N ALA A 138 -0.56 25.36 -11.57
CA ALA A 138 -1.22 26.57 -12.07
C ALA A 138 -1.90 27.47 -11.00
N CYS A 139 -2.07 26.99 -9.78
CA CYS A 139 -2.60 27.75 -8.65
C CYS A 139 -1.70 27.80 -7.41
N CYS A 140 -0.81 26.83 -7.26
CA CYS A 140 -0.26 26.53 -5.93
C CYS A 140 1.21 26.08 -6.01
N PRO A 141 2.15 27.02 -6.23
CA PRO A 141 3.56 26.69 -6.30
C PRO A 141 4.01 25.97 -5.03
N THR A 142 4.76 24.88 -5.21
CA THR A 142 5.29 24.08 -4.12
C THR A 142 6.70 23.60 -4.44
N PHE A 143 7.49 23.37 -3.43
CA PHE A 143 8.77 22.66 -3.56
C PHE A 143 9.02 21.78 -2.35
N VAL A 144 9.93 20.84 -2.53
CA VAL A 144 10.36 19.91 -1.48
C VAL A 144 11.85 20.08 -1.24
N ALA A 145 12.26 19.99 0.02
CA ALA A 145 13.65 20.02 0.42
C ALA A 145 13.96 18.84 1.36
N TYR A 146 15.14 18.26 1.25
CA TYR A 146 15.59 17.12 2.03
C TYR A 146 16.82 17.45 2.86
N ARG A 147 16.87 16.92 4.11
CA ARG A 147 18.07 16.96 4.95
C ARG A 147 18.11 15.76 5.89
N GLY A 148 18.93 14.77 5.57
CA GLY A 148 19.00 13.52 6.33
C GLY A 148 17.68 12.77 6.33
N ALA A 149 17.11 12.54 7.50
CA ALA A 149 15.84 11.83 7.67
C ALA A 149 14.58 12.72 7.54
N TRP A 150 14.75 14.00 7.18
CA TRP A 150 13.68 14.99 7.14
C TRP A 150 13.40 15.47 5.73
N ARG A 151 12.14 15.69 5.45
CA ARG A 151 11.59 16.30 4.25
C ARG A 151 10.78 17.52 4.67
N ILE A 152 11.11 18.69 4.12
CA ILE A 152 10.28 19.89 4.22
C ILE A 152 9.54 20.07 2.91
N GLU A 153 8.25 20.32 3.01
CA GLU A 153 7.42 20.75 1.89
C GLU A 153 6.92 22.15 2.18
N VAL A 154 7.13 23.07 1.24
CA VAL A 154 6.63 24.44 1.31
C VAL A 154 5.76 24.67 0.10
N GLY A 155 4.52 25.04 0.33
CA GLY A 155 3.57 25.24 -0.75
C GLY A 155 2.46 26.23 -0.42
N SER A 156 1.88 26.80 -1.46
CA SER A 156 0.69 27.62 -1.34
C SER A 156 -0.54 26.72 -1.21
N GLN A 157 -1.38 26.96 -0.21
CA GLN A 157 -2.61 26.18 0.08
C GLN A 157 -3.86 26.68 -0.64
N GLY A 158 -3.71 27.64 -1.55
CA GLY A 158 -4.87 28.28 -2.16
C GLY A 158 -5.54 29.31 -1.25
N VAL A 159 -6.76 29.67 -1.59
CA VAL A 159 -7.53 30.71 -0.88
C VAL A 159 -8.07 30.14 0.43
N ILE A 160 -7.65 30.71 1.56
CA ILE A 160 -8.14 30.35 2.89
C ILE A 160 -9.39 31.16 3.23
N ASP A 161 -9.37 32.47 2.92
CA ASP A 161 -10.45 33.43 3.09
C ASP A 161 -10.61 34.24 1.81
N ALA A 162 -11.72 35.02 1.69
CA ALA A 162 -12.08 35.76 0.49
C ALA A 162 -10.93 36.57 -0.13
N ASP A 163 -9.93 36.99 0.67
CA ASP A 163 -8.82 37.85 0.25
C ASP A 163 -7.44 37.37 0.75
N ARG A 164 -7.32 36.16 1.28
CA ARG A 164 -6.05 35.66 1.84
C ARG A 164 -5.66 34.29 1.32
N VAL A 165 -4.39 34.13 0.99
CA VAL A 165 -3.79 32.88 0.51
C VAL A 165 -2.84 32.34 1.58
N GLY A 166 -2.94 31.06 1.87
CA GLY A 166 -2.07 30.37 2.81
C GLY A 166 -0.78 29.90 2.15
N VAL A 167 0.33 30.03 2.88
CA VAL A 167 1.56 29.28 2.60
C VAL A 167 1.83 28.37 3.79
N GLN A 168 1.84 27.09 3.52
CA GLN A 168 2.13 26.07 4.52
C GLN A 168 3.56 25.56 4.32
N ALA A 169 4.28 25.40 5.45
CA ALA A 169 5.49 24.62 5.47
C ALA A 169 5.31 23.46 6.45
N SER A 170 5.55 22.27 5.98
CA SER A 170 5.41 21.04 6.75
C SER A 170 6.72 20.26 6.78
N ILE A 171 7.08 19.76 7.98
CA ILE A 171 8.17 18.81 8.16
C ILE A 171 7.58 17.43 8.27
N THR A 172 8.03 16.54 7.43
CA THR A 172 7.68 15.11 7.44
C THR A 172 8.95 14.26 7.54
N ARG A 173 8.78 12.98 7.80
CA ARG A 173 9.87 12.02 7.67
C ARG A 173 10.17 11.77 6.20
N ALA A 174 11.44 11.79 5.82
CA ALA A 174 11.86 11.22 4.55
C ALA A 174 11.69 9.69 4.59
N ALA A 175 11.48 9.08 3.43
CA ALA A 175 11.39 7.62 3.36
C ALA A 175 12.68 6.97 3.89
N PRO A 176 12.59 5.97 4.79
CA PRO A 176 13.78 5.25 5.25
C PRO A 176 14.51 4.62 4.07
N GLY A 177 15.85 4.72 4.05
CA GLY A 177 16.66 4.23 2.93
C GLY A 177 16.50 2.74 2.63
N LEU A 178 16.04 1.95 3.61
CA LEU A 178 15.72 0.53 3.44
C LEU A 178 14.29 0.27 2.97
N ALA A 179 13.42 1.29 2.85
CA ALA A 179 12.01 1.07 2.50
C ALA A 179 11.85 0.44 1.10
N SER A 180 12.54 0.99 0.08
CA SER A 180 12.51 0.45 -1.28
C SER A 180 13.14 -0.94 -1.39
N PRO A 181 14.39 -1.20 -0.91
CA PRO A 181 14.96 -2.55 -0.98
C PRO A 181 14.16 -3.58 -0.18
N ALA A 182 13.59 -3.21 0.98
CA ALA A 182 12.72 -4.11 1.74
C ALA A 182 11.44 -4.46 0.98
N ALA A 183 10.82 -3.48 0.31
CA ALA A 183 9.66 -3.71 -0.52
C ALA A 183 9.97 -4.66 -1.69
N VAL A 184 11.11 -4.48 -2.38
CA VAL A 184 11.56 -5.37 -3.47
C VAL A 184 11.82 -6.78 -2.95
N ALA A 185 12.54 -6.91 -1.84
CA ALA A 185 12.79 -8.21 -1.21
C ALA A 185 11.48 -8.90 -0.82
N GLY A 186 10.54 -8.15 -0.23
CA GLY A 186 9.19 -8.64 0.09
C GLY A 186 8.45 -9.12 -1.14
N ALA A 187 8.48 -8.35 -2.23
CA ALA A 187 7.85 -8.75 -3.49
C ALA A 187 8.43 -10.08 -4.03
N ALA A 188 9.74 -10.22 -4.03
CA ALA A 188 10.39 -11.44 -4.50
C ALA A 188 10.03 -12.67 -3.64
N LEU A 189 10.12 -12.53 -2.31
CA LEU A 189 9.79 -13.61 -1.37
C LEU A 189 8.29 -13.97 -1.44
N GLY A 190 7.43 -12.96 -1.52
CA GLY A 190 5.99 -13.16 -1.65
C GLY A 190 5.61 -13.85 -2.96
N ALA A 191 6.24 -13.47 -4.09
CA ALA A 191 6.02 -14.13 -5.38
C ALA A 191 6.38 -15.61 -5.33
N ILE A 192 7.54 -15.97 -4.77
CA ILE A 192 7.98 -17.35 -4.58
C ILE A 192 6.99 -18.11 -3.69
N ALA A 193 6.61 -17.53 -2.55
CA ALA A 193 5.67 -18.15 -1.62
C ALA A 193 4.29 -18.39 -2.26
N GLY A 194 3.75 -17.40 -2.98
CA GLY A 194 2.48 -17.50 -3.70
C GLY A 194 2.50 -18.58 -4.77
N TRP A 195 3.58 -18.67 -5.53
CA TRP A 195 3.78 -19.71 -6.53
C TRP A 195 3.78 -21.11 -5.90
N TRP A 196 4.56 -21.29 -4.82
CA TRP A 196 4.65 -22.57 -4.12
C TRP A 196 3.32 -22.95 -3.46
N MET A 197 2.59 -21.97 -2.94
CA MET A 197 1.27 -22.19 -2.35
C MET A 197 0.32 -22.78 -3.39
N VAL A 198 0.24 -22.20 -4.60
CA VAL A 198 -0.64 -22.75 -5.66
C VAL A 198 -0.18 -24.11 -6.14
N ALA A 199 1.13 -24.34 -6.27
CA ALA A 199 1.67 -25.67 -6.61
C ALA A 199 1.26 -26.73 -5.58
N GLY A 200 1.36 -26.40 -4.29
CA GLY A 200 0.88 -27.26 -3.19
C GLY A 200 -0.63 -27.49 -3.23
N ILE A 201 -1.41 -26.44 -3.45
CA ILE A 201 -2.86 -26.49 -3.62
C ILE A 201 -3.25 -27.39 -4.80
N ALA A 202 -2.66 -27.19 -5.96
CA ALA A 202 -2.93 -28.00 -7.15
C ALA A 202 -2.63 -29.49 -6.91
N HIS A 203 -1.54 -29.78 -6.19
CA HIS A 203 -1.20 -31.14 -5.81
C HIS A 203 -2.26 -31.79 -4.90
N HIS A 204 -2.78 -31.05 -3.91
CA HIS A 204 -3.82 -31.53 -3.00
C HIS A 204 -5.17 -31.71 -3.67
N ILE A 205 -5.55 -30.75 -4.54
CA ILE A 205 -6.82 -30.79 -5.29
C ILE A 205 -6.88 -32.02 -6.21
N ARG A 206 -5.77 -32.40 -6.85
CA ARG A 206 -5.73 -33.56 -7.74
C ARG A 206 -6.05 -34.89 -7.05
N ARG A 207 -5.94 -34.95 -5.73
CA ARG A 207 -6.20 -36.15 -4.91
C ARG A 207 -7.57 -36.19 -4.26
N ARG A 208 -8.40 -35.13 -4.42
CA ARG A 208 -9.71 -35.02 -3.80
C ARG A 208 -10.84 -35.15 -4.83
N PRO A 209 -12.02 -35.65 -4.45
CA PRO A 209 -13.20 -35.67 -5.32
C PRO A 209 -13.64 -34.23 -5.67
N ALA A 210 -14.18 -34.07 -6.86
CA ALA A 210 -14.58 -32.77 -7.40
C ALA A 210 -15.62 -32.04 -6.50
N ALA A 211 -16.48 -32.76 -5.84
CA ALA A 211 -17.50 -32.20 -4.94
C ALA A 211 -16.90 -31.44 -3.74
N GLU A 212 -15.74 -31.88 -3.24
CA GLU A 212 -15.05 -31.21 -2.12
C GLU A 212 -14.18 -30.05 -2.57
N THR A 213 -13.68 -30.08 -3.81
CA THR A 213 -12.75 -29.06 -4.32
C THR A 213 -13.44 -27.84 -4.89
N GLN A 214 -14.66 -27.98 -5.41
CA GLN A 214 -15.42 -26.90 -6.04
C GLN A 214 -15.66 -25.72 -5.08
N PRO A 215 -16.15 -25.87 -3.83
CA PRO A 215 -16.35 -24.75 -2.93
C PRO A 215 -15.04 -24.05 -2.57
N ILE A 216 -13.94 -24.78 -2.45
CA ILE A 216 -12.61 -24.21 -2.16
C ILE A 216 -12.13 -23.33 -3.32
N LEU A 217 -12.29 -23.79 -4.56
CA LEU A 217 -11.94 -23.01 -5.75
C LEU A 217 -12.80 -21.75 -5.87
N VAL A 218 -14.08 -21.83 -5.57
CA VAL A 218 -14.98 -20.66 -5.56
C VAL A 218 -14.52 -19.62 -4.54
N LEU A 219 -14.21 -20.05 -3.30
CA LEU A 219 -13.68 -19.14 -2.28
C LEU A 219 -12.35 -18.51 -2.71
N PHE A 220 -11.47 -19.29 -3.31
CA PHE A 220 -10.19 -18.80 -3.82
C PHE A 220 -10.38 -17.74 -4.91
N VAL A 221 -11.25 -18.00 -5.88
CA VAL A 221 -11.54 -17.07 -6.99
C VAL A 221 -12.18 -15.78 -6.46
N ILE A 222 -13.21 -15.88 -5.64
CA ILE A 222 -13.91 -14.71 -5.07
C ILE A 222 -12.93 -13.90 -4.20
N GLY A 223 -12.17 -14.57 -3.34
CA GLY A 223 -11.17 -13.91 -2.49
C GLY A 223 -10.08 -13.20 -3.29
N SER A 224 -9.58 -13.84 -4.36
CA SER A 224 -8.60 -13.23 -5.25
C SER A 224 -9.17 -12.01 -5.98
N VAL A 225 -10.37 -12.12 -6.54
CA VAL A 225 -11.04 -11.00 -7.23
C VAL A 225 -11.28 -9.82 -6.28
N ALA A 226 -11.68 -10.09 -5.05
CA ALA A 226 -11.89 -9.05 -4.04
C ALA A 226 -10.59 -8.31 -3.65
N LEU A 227 -9.42 -9.00 -3.70
CA LEU A 227 -8.10 -8.42 -3.43
C LEU A 227 -7.49 -7.65 -4.60
N LEU A 228 -7.88 -7.97 -5.85
CA LEU A 228 -7.24 -7.39 -7.04
C LEU A 228 -7.21 -5.85 -7.05
N PRO A 229 -8.30 -5.12 -6.75
CA PRO A 229 -8.27 -3.65 -6.78
C PRO A 229 -7.26 -3.07 -5.78
N ALA A 230 -7.25 -3.58 -4.54
CA ALA A 230 -6.30 -3.14 -3.52
C ALA A 230 -4.85 -3.45 -3.91
N THR A 231 -4.63 -4.63 -4.49
CA THR A 231 -3.32 -5.05 -5.00
C THR A 231 -2.86 -4.17 -6.16
N ALA A 232 -3.76 -3.79 -7.08
CA ALA A 232 -3.44 -2.90 -8.19
C ALA A 232 -2.97 -1.51 -7.69
N VAL A 233 -3.69 -0.90 -6.75
CA VAL A 233 -3.29 0.38 -6.14
C VAL A 233 -1.96 0.27 -5.40
N SER A 234 -1.77 -0.81 -4.60
CA SER A 234 -0.50 -1.05 -3.91
C SER A 234 0.66 -1.31 -4.89
N THR A 235 0.39 -1.91 -6.05
CA THR A 235 1.40 -2.08 -7.11
C THR A 235 1.82 -0.73 -7.71
N LEU A 236 0.86 0.17 -7.93
CA LEU A 236 1.16 1.53 -8.38
C LEU A 236 1.98 2.29 -7.32
N ALA A 237 1.59 2.21 -6.04
CA ALA A 237 2.35 2.80 -4.93
C ALA A 237 3.78 2.22 -4.84
N LEU A 238 3.96 0.92 -5.05
CA LEU A 238 5.28 0.30 -5.14
C LEU A 238 6.08 0.86 -6.31
N GLY A 239 5.48 1.01 -7.48
CA GLY A 239 6.11 1.65 -8.64
C GLY A 239 6.57 3.08 -8.35
N GLN A 240 5.73 3.88 -7.69
CA GLN A 240 6.08 5.23 -7.25
C GLN A 240 7.24 5.23 -6.24
N THR A 241 7.20 4.35 -5.23
CA THR A 241 8.29 4.20 -4.25
C THR A 241 9.62 3.85 -4.92
N LEU A 242 9.61 3.12 -6.02
CA LEU A 242 10.82 2.75 -6.77
C LEU A 242 11.32 3.89 -7.67
N SER A 243 10.41 4.70 -8.24
CA SER A 243 10.76 5.83 -9.11
C SER A 243 11.12 7.09 -8.33
N ALA A 244 10.53 7.30 -7.14
CA ALA A 244 10.76 8.45 -6.27
C ALA A 244 11.04 7.97 -4.82
N PRO A 245 12.20 7.34 -4.56
CA PRO A 245 12.47 6.65 -3.29
C PRO A 245 12.54 7.58 -2.07
N ALA A 246 12.70 8.89 -2.28
CA ALA A 246 12.71 9.87 -1.19
C ALA A 246 11.29 10.32 -0.77
N GLU A 247 10.27 10.04 -1.57
CA GLU A 247 8.90 10.42 -1.25
C GLU A 247 8.27 9.46 -0.23
N PRO A 248 7.51 9.98 0.74
CA PRO A 248 6.86 9.17 1.77
C PRO A 248 5.57 8.53 1.26
N ILE A 249 5.68 7.59 0.31
CA ILE A 249 4.53 6.88 -0.26
C ILE A 249 4.42 5.51 0.42
N PRO A 250 3.32 5.22 1.14
CA PRO A 250 3.12 3.92 1.75
C PRO A 250 2.71 2.87 0.71
N VAL A 251 3.54 1.82 0.52
CA VAL A 251 3.24 0.72 -0.43
C VAL A 251 1.93 0.01 -0.08
N TRP A 252 1.53 0.00 1.20
CA TRP A 252 0.27 -0.60 1.66
C TRP A 252 -0.97 0.28 1.43
N LEU A 253 -0.84 1.41 0.75
CA LEU A 253 -1.92 2.38 0.53
C LEU A 253 -3.20 1.72 -0.02
N GLY A 254 -3.08 0.83 -1.01
CA GLY A 254 -4.23 0.16 -1.60
C GLY A 254 -5.03 -0.69 -0.63
N TYR A 255 -4.38 -1.30 0.37
CA TYR A 255 -5.05 -2.08 1.41
C TYR A 255 -5.70 -1.22 2.51
N GLY A 256 -5.29 0.04 2.60
CA GLY A 256 -5.85 1.04 3.53
C GLY A 256 -6.94 1.93 2.95
N PHE A 257 -7.08 1.98 1.62
CA PHE A 257 -7.96 2.91 0.92
C PHE A 257 -9.45 2.58 1.13
N VAL A 258 -10.29 3.60 1.23
CA VAL A 258 -11.71 3.55 1.61
C VAL A 258 -12.51 2.41 0.99
N PHE A 259 -12.61 2.42 -0.33
CA PHE A 259 -13.46 1.46 -1.06
C PHE A 259 -12.80 0.09 -1.23
N LEU A 260 -11.47 0.02 -1.08
CA LEU A 260 -10.69 -1.19 -1.34
C LEU A 260 -10.47 -2.00 -0.06
N ARG A 261 -10.53 -1.36 1.10
CA ARG A 261 -10.25 -1.96 2.40
C ARG A 261 -11.20 -3.09 2.75
N LEU A 262 -12.51 -2.87 2.60
CA LEU A 262 -13.52 -3.92 2.81
C LEU A 262 -13.30 -5.11 1.87
N GLY A 263 -13.09 -4.85 0.59
CA GLY A 263 -12.75 -5.87 -0.39
C GLY A 263 -11.50 -6.65 -0.01
N ALA A 264 -10.45 -5.94 0.43
CA ALA A 264 -9.20 -6.55 0.88
C ALA A 264 -9.38 -7.45 2.10
N TRP A 265 -10.14 -7.00 3.13
CA TRP A 265 -10.43 -7.81 4.31
C TRP A 265 -11.27 -9.04 3.96
N ILE A 266 -12.35 -8.87 3.19
CA ILE A 266 -13.19 -9.99 2.73
C ILE A 266 -12.35 -10.98 1.93
N GLY A 267 -11.55 -10.49 0.98
CA GLY A 267 -10.66 -11.31 0.18
C GLY A 267 -9.66 -12.11 1.01
N ALA A 268 -9.00 -11.46 1.97
CA ALA A 268 -8.05 -12.11 2.88
C ALA A 268 -8.71 -13.18 3.74
N VAL A 269 -9.91 -12.91 4.29
CA VAL A 269 -10.67 -13.89 5.07
C VAL A 269 -11.08 -15.10 4.21
N LEU A 270 -11.60 -14.86 2.99
CA LEU A 270 -12.00 -15.94 2.09
C LEU A 270 -10.81 -16.81 1.68
N LEU A 271 -9.67 -16.21 1.35
CA LEU A 271 -8.45 -16.97 1.04
C LEU A 271 -7.95 -17.76 2.25
N THR A 272 -7.99 -17.18 3.45
CA THR A 272 -7.61 -17.87 4.68
C THR A 272 -8.52 -19.07 4.93
N ILE A 273 -9.84 -18.91 4.78
CA ILE A 273 -10.80 -20.02 4.89
C ILE A 273 -10.52 -21.10 3.84
N ALA A 274 -10.26 -20.71 2.59
CA ALA A 274 -9.91 -21.65 1.53
C ALA A 274 -8.66 -22.47 1.86
N VAL A 275 -7.60 -21.84 2.35
CA VAL A 275 -6.37 -22.51 2.78
C VAL A 275 -6.60 -23.42 3.98
N LEU A 276 -7.30 -22.96 5.02
CA LEU A 276 -7.58 -23.74 6.22
C LEU A 276 -8.46 -24.96 5.91
N THR A 277 -9.45 -24.85 5.03
CA THR A 277 -10.30 -25.96 4.61
C THR A 277 -9.51 -27.00 3.82
N MET A 278 -8.50 -26.58 3.05
CA MET A 278 -7.60 -27.51 2.37
C MET A 278 -6.72 -28.30 3.33
N TRP A 279 -6.27 -27.69 4.43
CA TRP A 279 -5.39 -28.35 5.39
C TRP A 279 -6.15 -29.26 6.36
N ARG A 280 -7.48 -29.14 6.47
CA ARG A 280 -8.27 -30.10 7.23
C ARG A 280 -8.21 -31.46 6.54
N ARG A 281 -7.60 -32.44 7.18
CA ARG A 281 -7.59 -33.82 6.72
C ARG A 281 -9.04 -34.30 6.56
N PRO A 282 -9.38 -35.00 5.46
CA PRO A 282 -10.69 -35.63 5.35
C PRO A 282 -10.84 -36.58 6.54
N ARG A 283 -11.74 -36.22 7.47
CA ARG A 283 -12.03 -37.09 8.62
C ARG A 283 -12.90 -38.24 8.14
N LEU A 284 -12.32 -39.45 8.12
CA LEU A 284 -13.05 -40.69 8.46
C LEU A 284 -14.27 -41.08 7.59
N ALA A 285 -14.22 -40.88 6.27
CA ALA A 285 -15.11 -41.70 5.41
C ALA A 285 -14.59 -43.18 5.35
N ASP A 286 -13.30 -43.39 5.50
CA ASP A 286 -12.70 -44.75 5.42
C ASP A 286 -13.05 -45.67 6.59
N ALA A 287 -13.33 -45.13 7.77
CA ALA A 287 -13.65 -46.01 8.93
C ALA A 287 -15.04 -46.69 8.84
N ARG A 288 -15.96 -46.13 8.05
CA ARG A 288 -17.28 -46.78 7.85
C ARG A 288 -17.29 -47.82 6.75
N GLN A 289 -16.45 -47.72 5.73
CA GLN A 289 -16.37 -48.73 4.69
C GLN A 289 -15.66 -49.98 5.15
N VAL A 290 -14.67 -49.87 6.00
CA VAL A 290 -13.95 -51.02 6.57
C VAL A 290 -14.88 -51.83 7.48
N ASN A 291 -15.82 -51.22 8.21
CA ASN A 291 -16.76 -51.95 9.08
C ASN A 291 -17.92 -52.62 8.33
N GLN A 292 -18.22 -52.22 7.10
CA GLN A 292 -19.26 -52.86 6.30
C GLN A 292 -18.74 -54.09 5.52
N SER A 293 -17.45 -54.13 5.21
CA SER A 293 -16.86 -55.30 4.53
C SER A 293 -16.56 -56.49 5.46
N HIS A 294 -16.69 -56.33 6.77
CA HIS A 294 -16.55 -57.41 7.75
C HIS A 294 -17.88 -58.00 8.22
N GLN A 295 -19.01 -57.60 7.66
CA GLN A 295 -20.37 -58.10 7.99
C GLN A 295 -21.00 -58.95 6.87
N VAL A 296 -20.25 -59.39 5.87
CA VAL A 296 -20.74 -60.32 4.84
C VAL A 296 -20.06 -61.71 5.00
#